data_f463e7a2997e05a7a0e6761e83917641
#
_entry.id   f463e7a2997e05a7a0e6761e83917641
#
_cell.length_a   1.000
_cell.length_b   1.000
_cell.length_c   1.000
_cell.angle_alpha   90.00
_cell.angle_beta   90.00
_cell.angle_gamma   90.00
#
_symmetry.space_group_name_H-M   'P 1'
#
loop_
_entity.id
_entity.type
_entity.pdbx_description
1 polymer ?
#
loop_
_entity_poly.entity_id
_entity_poly.type
_entity_poly.pdbx_seq_one_letter_code
_entity_poly.pdbx_strand_id
1 'polypeptide(L)'
;LPEGQQQHPPAPIGIPLGAHVIGGNRCEFRVWAPSHASVELHIVAPREQRIAMTRDAAGYHEAIVDDCGEGTRYTFVIDGRERADPASRLQPDGVHAASEVVAGDFEWNDKGWTGVALNDYVVYELHVGTFTEEGTFDAAIAKLDDLKELGITAVELLPVAQFPGTRNWGYDGTYVGAVQASYGGPRGLKRLVDACHQRGMALLLDVVYNHLGPEGNYLAEFGPYFTDRYRTPWGLALNFDGPRSDDVRWFFVHNALQWIDEFHIDGLRVDAVHAIVDHSAEPFLQDLCEAVHRRAAELGRRIYPIAESDLNDPRVITPIEEFGLGFDAQWADDYHHSLHTLLTGEQDGYYEGFPPLVSNLARVLKTGFLYTGQHSSYRGRKYGRAPKTNDGAKFVISMQNHDQVGNRLMGERTAALLPPEKVRLAAAATILAPFLPMLFMGEEYGEKAPFQYFTSHSDPDLIEAVRAGRREEFDDFLWQGEAPDPHDEETFRRSKLNWSLRSNAEHAAMWTLYRDLLTLRRNTPALRSLDLSRVETHADDEQRVLLVRRGDVLLAFNFSDEQRVVTLPFEGAWHSLIESQATIEAGEVTLPPSAFGVWQA
;
A
#
# COMPACT_ATOMS: atom_id res chain seq x y z
N LEU A 1 36.31 -20.90 -21.78
CA LEU A 1 34.90 -21.13 -21.39
C LEU A 1 34.70 -22.64 -21.40
N PRO A 2 34.16 -23.27 -20.32
CA PRO A 2 33.83 -24.68 -20.33
C PRO A 2 32.67 -24.92 -21.30
N GLU A 3 32.88 -25.83 -22.26
CA GLU A 3 31.84 -26.38 -23.11
C GLU A 3 30.83 -27.11 -22.23
N GLY A 4 29.56 -26.65 -22.24
CA GLY A 4 28.47 -27.37 -21.58
C GLY A 4 27.42 -26.50 -20.87
N GLN A 5 27.44 -25.17 -21.01
CA GLN A 5 26.29 -24.39 -20.58
C GLN A 5 25.15 -24.56 -21.60
N GLN A 6 24.23 -25.47 -21.32
CA GLN A 6 22.92 -25.46 -21.96
C GLN A 6 22.31 -24.08 -21.73
N GLN A 7 22.12 -23.32 -22.81
CA GLN A 7 21.30 -22.13 -22.78
C GLN A 7 19.90 -22.58 -22.35
N HIS A 8 19.49 -22.27 -21.12
CA HIS A 8 18.10 -22.39 -20.77
C HIS A 8 17.32 -21.42 -21.66
N PRO A 9 16.29 -21.88 -22.38
CA PRO A 9 15.41 -20.95 -23.07
C PRO A 9 14.84 -19.98 -22.03
N PRO A 10 14.70 -18.68 -22.35
CA PRO A 10 14.05 -17.74 -21.46
C PRO A 10 12.65 -18.28 -21.12
N ALA A 11 12.18 -17.94 -19.91
CA ALA A 11 10.81 -18.26 -19.51
C ALA A 11 9.85 -17.87 -20.65
N PRO A 12 8.92 -18.73 -21.04
CA PRO A 12 8.01 -18.42 -22.14
C PRO A 12 7.09 -17.28 -21.68
N ILE A 13 7.47 -16.06 -22.07
CA ILE A 13 6.69 -14.85 -21.83
C ILE A 13 5.30 -15.08 -22.43
N GLY A 14 4.27 -15.14 -21.59
CA GLY A 14 2.87 -15.19 -22.02
C GLY A 14 2.09 -16.47 -21.70
N ILE A 15 2.69 -17.49 -21.11
CA ILE A 15 1.91 -18.66 -20.64
C ILE A 15 1.65 -18.51 -19.14
N PRO A 16 0.37 -18.43 -18.72
CA PRO A 16 0.03 -18.21 -17.32
C PRO A 16 0.38 -19.43 -16.45
N LEU A 17 0.74 -19.16 -15.18
CA LEU A 17 0.92 -20.18 -14.15
C LEU A 17 -0.39 -20.47 -13.42
N GLY A 18 -0.48 -21.66 -12.83
CA GLY A 18 -1.66 -22.07 -12.08
C GLY A 18 -2.68 -22.83 -12.92
N ALA A 19 -3.94 -22.81 -12.50
CA ALA A 19 -5.05 -23.48 -13.17
C ALA A 19 -5.89 -22.48 -13.96
N HIS A 20 -6.17 -22.79 -15.23
CA HIS A 20 -6.94 -21.94 -16.13
C HIS A 20 -8.03 -22.73 -16.83
N VAL A 21 -9.26 -22.18 -16.85
CA VAL A 21 -10.35 -22.72 -17.67
C VAL A 21 -10.11 -22.28 -19.13
N ILE A 22 -9.89 -23.26 -20.02
CA ILE A 22 -9.59 -23.02 -21.45
C ILE A 22 -10.78 -23.25 -22.39
N GLY A 23 -11.98 -23.32 -21.81
CA GLY A 23 -13.24 -23.56 -22.52
C GLY A 23 -13.57 -25.04 -22.72
N GLY A 24 -14.85 -25.34 -23.07
CA GLY A 24 -15.29 -26.71 -23.32
C GLY A 24 -15.20 -27.63 -22.10
N ASN A 25 -15.38 -27.10 -20.89
CA ASN A 25 -15.23 -27.81 -19.62
C ASN A 25 -13.84 -28.47 -19.45
N ARG A 26 -12.79 -27.72 -19.84
CA ARG A 26 -11.39 -28.16 -19.71
C ARG A 26 -10.57 -27.13 -18.96
N CYS A 27 -9.59 -27.62 -18.21
CA CYS A 27 -8.61 -26.81 -17.50
C CYS A 27 -7.19 -27.17 -17.92
N GLU A 28 -6.36 -26.14 -18.04
CA GLU A 28 -4.90 -26.26 -18.13
C GLU A 28 -4.30 -25.98 -16.76
N PHE A 29 -3.35 -26.81 -16.36
CA PHE A 29 -2.60 -26.68 -15.12
C PHE A 29 -1.13 -26.55 -15.45
N ARG A 30 -0.47 -25.54 -14.87
CA ARG A 30 0.95 -25.29 -15.10
C ARG A 30 1.66 -24.87 -13.83
N VAL A 31 2.79 -25.54 -13.54
CA VAL A 31 3.64 -25.23 -12.38
C VAL A 31 5.12 -25.27 -12.77
N TRP A 32 5.91 -24.35 -12.21
CA TRP A 32 7.35 -24.36 -12.37
C TRP A 32 8.00 -25.13 -11.21
N ALA A 33 8.63 -26.27 -11.55
CA ALA A 33 9.30 -27.14 -10.60
C ALA A 33 10.58 -27.72 -11.23
N PRO A 34 11.61 -26.87 -11.48
CA PRO A 34 12.74 -27.21 -12.34
C PRO A 34 13.64 -28.30 -11.77
N SER A 35 13.65 -28.51 -10.46
CA SER A 35 14.48 -29.51 -9.78
C SER A 35 13.87 -30.91 -9.81
N HIS A 36 12.60 -31.02 -10.23
CA HIS A 36 11.86 -32.28 -10.22
C HIS A 36 11.77 -32.87 -11.64
N ALA A 37 12.10 -34.16 -11.76
CA ALA A 37 11.99 -34.88 -13.02
C ALA A 37 10.52 -35.14 -13.40
N SER A 38 9.63 -35.27 -12.43
CA SER A 38 8.20 -35.50 -12.60
C SER A 38 7.40 -34.79 -11.53
N VAL A 39 6.25 -34.26 -11.91
CA VAL A 39 5.19 -33.74 -11.03
C VAL A 39 3.90 -34.43 -11.45
N GLU A 40 3.07 -34.77 -10.49
CA GLU A 40 1.74 -35.31 -10.72
C GLU A 40 0.69 -34.29 -10.27
N LEU A 41 -0.32 -34.07 -11.10
CA LEU A 41 -1.51 -33.31 -10.73
C LEU A 41 -2.49 -34.27 -10.05
N HIS A 42 -2.93 -33.94 -8.86
CA HIS A 42 -3.96 -34.66 -8.13
C HIS A 42 -5.23 -33.81 -8.07
N ILE A 43 -6.25 -34.18 -8.87
CA ILE A 43 -7.59 -33.65 -8.71
C ILE A 43 -8.23 -34.36 -7.50
N VAL A 44 -8.59 -33.57 -6.48
CA VAL A 44 -9.15 -34.08 -5.21
C VAL A 44 -10.66 -34.17 -5.29
N ALA A 45 -11.29 -33.17 -5.95
CA ALA A 45 -12.75 -33.10 -6.13
C ALA A 45 -13.08 -32.35 -7.43
N PRO A 46 -14.25 -32.62 -8.04
CA PRO A 46 -15.36 -33.48 -7.60
C PRO A 46 -15.11 -34.98 -7.84
N ARG A 47 -14.16 -35.32 -8.74
CA ARG A 47 -13.81 -36.70 -9.06
C ARG A 47 -12.31 -36.87 -8.86
N GLU A 48 -11.91 -37.74 -7.93
CA GLU A 48 -10.51 -38.02 -7.68
C GLU A 48 -9.81 -38.58 -8.93
N GLN A 49 -8.67 -37.99 -9.30
CA GLN A 49 -7.86 -38.40 -10.42
C GLN A 49 -6.40 -37.95 -10.24
N ARG A 50 -5.46 -38.82 -10.62
CA ARG A 50 -4.01 -38.50 -10.66
C ARG A 50 -3.52 -38.51 -12.09
N ILE A 51 -2.78 -37.46 -12.47
CA ILE A 51 -2.36 -37.21 -13.84
C ILE A 51 -0.91 -36.84 -13.85
N ALA A 52 -0.08 -37.65 -14.54
CA ALA A 52 1.31 -37.30 -14.78
C ALA A 52 1.40 -36.08 -15.70
N MET A 53 2.13 -35.06 -15.26
CA MET A 53 2.31 -33.84 -16.01
C MET A 53 3.47 -33.95 -17.01
N THR A 54 3.38 -33.26 -18.14
CA THR A 54 4.44 -33.18 -19.14
C THR A 54 5.42 -32.07 -18.76
N ARG A 55 6.72 -32.40 -18.70
CA ARG A 55 7.79 -31.46 -18.34
C ARG A 55 8.44 -30.89 -19.59
N ASP A 56 8.61 -29.56 -19.65
CA ASP A 56 9.40 -28.89 -20.68
C ASP A 56 10.90 -28.75 -20.30
N ALA A 57 11.70 -28.16 -21.20
CA ALA A 57 13.13 -27.99 -20.99
C ALA A 57 13.48 -26.95 -19.90
N ALA A 58 12.59 -26.00 -19.64
CA ALA A 58 12.77 -24.97 -18.61
C ALA A 58 12.34 -25.44 -17.21
N GLY A 59 11.67 -26.60 -17.13
CA GLY A 59 11.21 -27.20 -15.87
C GLY A 59 9.80 -26.83 -15.50
N TYR A 60 9.01 -26.35 -16.46
CA TYR A 60 7.55 -26.23 -16.29
C TYR A 60 6.90 -27.58 -16.53
N HIS A 61 5.92 -27.89 -15.70
CA HIS A 61 5.09 -29.07 -15.78
C HIS A 61 3.67 -28.67 -16.15
N GLU A 62 3.07 -29.33 -17.15
CA GLU A 62 1.78 -28.98 -17.73
C GLU A 62 0.87 -30.20 -17.85
N ALA A 63 -0.43 -29.99 -17.63
CA ALA A 63 -1.48 -30.97 -17.92
C ALA A 63 -2.75 -30.27 -18.37
N ILE A 64 -3.45 -30.86 -19.34
CA ILE A 64 -4.80 -30.47 -19.74
C ILE A 64 -5.76 -31.55 -19.26
N VAL A 65 -6.82 -31.15 -18.57
CA VAL A 65 -7.79 -32.07 -17.97
C VAL A 65 -9.17 -31.77 -18.53
N ASP A 66 -9.80 -32.81 -19.09
CA ASP A 66 -11.20 -32.76 -19.51
C ASP A 66 -12.15 -32.92 -18.30
N ASP A 67 -13.39 -32.48 -18.46
CA ASP A 67 -14.40 -32.47 -17.40
C ASP A 67 -13.95 -31.76 -16.13
N CYS A 68 -13.24 -30.65 -16.32
CA CYS A 68 -12.67 -29.81 -15.28
C CYS A 68 -13.13 -28.37 -15.46
N GLY A 69 -13.52 -27.71 -14.38
CA GLY A 69 -14.02 -26.33 -14.38
C GLY A 69 -13.97 -25.69 -13.01
N GLU A 70 -14.66 -24.57 -12.85
CA GLU A 70 -14.76 -23.86 -11.57
C GLU A 70 -15.18 -24.80 -10.43
N GLY A 71 -14.56 -24.62 -9.26
CA GLY A 71 -14.80 -25.44 -8.08
C GLY A 71 -14.03 -26.75 -8.04
N THR A 72 -13.25 -27.08 -9.10
CA THR A 72 -12.35 -28.24 -9.06
C THR A 72 -11.25 -28.02 -8.06
N ARG A 73 -11.09 -28.95 -7.11
CA ARG A 73 -10.03 -28.94 -6.09
C ARG A 73 -8.84 -29.77 -6.54
N TYR A 74 -7.63 -29.23 -6.37
CA TYR A 74 -6.42 -29.89 -6.83
C TYR A 74 -5.19 -29.57 -5.97
N THR A 75 -4.21 -30.45 -6.05
CA THR A 75 -2.85 -30.28 -5.51
C THR A 75 -1.83 -30.75 -6.55
N PHE A 76 -0.58 -30.35 -6.37
CA PHE A 76 0.55 -30.97 -7.05
C PHE A 76 1.23 -31.97 -6.13
N VAL A 77 1.67 -33.10 -6.68
CA VAL A 77 2.42 -34.12 -5.94
C VAL A 77 3.88 -34.04 -6.38
N ILE A 78 4.74 -33.68 -5.42
CA ILE A 78 6.19 -33.55 -5.58
C ILE A 78 6.86 -34.48 -4.59
N ASP A 79 7.71 -35.39 -5.07
CA ASP A 79 8.43 -36.37 -4.24
C ASP A 79 7.48 -37.13 -3.28
N GLY A 80 6.26 -37.42 -3.75
CA GLY A 80 5.23 -38.14 -3.00
C GLY A 80 4.48 -37.30 -1.94
N ARG A 81 4.71 -35.99 -1.91
CA ARG A 81 4.01 -35.05 -1.02
C ARG A 81 3.03 -34.18 -1.80
N GLU A 82 1.82 -34.05 -1.29
CA GLU A 82 0.82 -33.14 -1.85
C GLU A 82 1.08 -31.71 -1.38
N ARG A 83 1.07 -30.78 -2.32
CA ARG A 83 1.24 -29.35 -2.08
C ARG A 83 0.22 -28.53 -2.87
N ALA A 84 -0.28 -27.47 -2.26
CA ALA A 84 -1.08 -26.50 -2.96
C ALA A 84 -0.27 -25.83 -4.09
N ASP A 85 -0.97 -25.31 -5.08
CA ASP A 85 -0.38 -24.63 -6.22
C ASP A 85 0.27 -23.31 -5.78
N PRO A 86 1.58 -23.09 -6.04
CA PRO A 86 2.23 -21.80 -5.78
C PRO A 86 1.53 -20.60 -6.43
N ALA A 87 0.92 -20.81 -7.61
CA ALA A 87 0.17 -19.80 -8.35
C ALA A 87 -1.35 -19.96 -8.18
N SER A 88 -1.79 -20.50 -7.04
CA SER A 88 -3.21 -20.65 -6.71
C SER A 88 -3.96 -19.32 -6.79
N ARG A 89 -5.20 -19.38 -7.24
CA ARG A 89 -6.13 -18.23 -7.28
C ARG A 89 -7.14 -18.24 -6.14
N LEU A 90 -7.32 -19.38 -5.50
CA LEU A 90 -8.22 -19.53 -4.35
C LEU A 90 -7.80 -20.71 -3.48
N GLN A 91 -7.69 -20.45 -2.18
CA GLN A 91 -7.41 -21.42 -1.12
C GLN A 91 -8.60 -21.44 -0.15
N PRO A 92 -9.71 -22.10 -0.50
CA PRO A 92 -10.96 -21.92 0.24
C PRO A 92 -10.94 -22.56 1.63
N ASP A 93 -10.08 -23.56 1.84
CA ASP A 93 -9.94 -24.27 3.12
C ASP A 93 -8.61 -23.91 3.84
N GLY A 94 -7.97 -22.78 3.42
CA GLY A 94 -6.75 -22.26 4.03
C GLY A 94 -5.47 -22.72 3.35
N VAL A 95 -4.33 -22.22 3.87
CA VAL A 95 -3.01 -22.29 3.22
C VAL A 95 -2.41 -23.70 3.12
N HIS A 96 -2.92 -24.69 3.86
CA HIS A 96 -2.45 -26.07 3.83
C HIS A 96 -3.32 -27.00 2.97
N ALA A 97 -4.45 -26.49 2.48
CA ALA A 97 -5.44 -27.28 1.76
C ALA A 97 -5.23 -27.25 0.24
N ALA A 98 -6.09 -27.98 -0.49
CA ALA A 98 -6.10 -27.99 -1.93
C ALA A 98 -6.48 -26.61 -2.52
N SER A 99 -5.84 -26.26 -3.62
CA SER A 99 -6.21 -25.09 -4.43
C SER A 99 -7.51 -25.36 -5.17
N GLU A 100 -8.23 -24.27 -5.52
CA GLU A 100 -9.46 -24.36 -6.30
C GLU A 100 -9.33 -23.63 -7.64
N VAL A 101 -9.84 -24.26 -8.70
CA VAL A 101 -9.99 -23.65 -10.02
C VAL A 101 -11.05 -22.56 -9.96
N VAL A 102 -10.67 -21.35 -10.37
CA VAL A 102 -11.55 -20.19 -10.47
C VAL A 102 -11.84 -19.91 -11.95
N ALA A 103 -13.11 -19.76 -12.30
CA ALA A 103 -13.49 -19.34 -13.65
C ALA A 103 -13.16 -17.87 -13.87
N GLY A 104 -12.71 -17.55 -15.08
CA GLY A 104 -12.39 -16.17 -15.48
C GLY A 104 -13.64 -15.34 -15.83
N ASP A 105 -14.83 -15.95 -15.92
CA ASP A 105 -16.06 -15.28 -16.32
C ASP A 105 -16.59 -14.38 -15.18
N PHE A 106 -16.61 -13.08 -15.46
CA PHE A 106 -17.26 -12.08 -14.62
C PHE A 106 -17.87 -11.00 -15.52
N GLU A 107 -19.11 -10.64 -15.25
CA GLU A 107 -19.78 -9.58 -16.01
C GLU A 107 -19.37 -8.20 -15.48
N TRP A 108 -18.34 -7.64 -16.10
CA TRP A 108 -17.86 -6.30 -15.79
C TRP A 108 -18.81 -5.22 -16.31
N ASN A 109 -19.12 -4.23 -15.47
CA ASN A 109 -19.90 -3.04 -15.84
C ASN A 109 -19.02 -1.81 -16.07
N ASP A 110 -17.71 -1.96 -16.04
CA ASP A 110 -16.71 -0.92 -16.18
C ASP A 110 -16.30 -0.64 -17.64
N LYS A 111 -17.14 -0.97 -18.60
CA LYS A 111 -16.89 -0.71 -20.02
C LYS A 111 -16.60 0.75 -20.28
N GLY A 112 -15.41 1.03 -20.84
CA GLY A 112 -14.94 2.38 -21.09
C GLY A 112 -14.18 3.02 -19.91
N TRP A 113 -13.96 2.28 -18.84
CA TRP A 113 -13.09 2.71 -17.76
C TRP A 113 -11.64 2.85 -18.24
N THR A 114 -11.04 4.02 -18.03
CA THR A 114 -9.65 4.32 -18.43
C THR A 114 -8.76 4.69 -17.26
N GLY A 115 -9.24 4.53 -16.02
CA GLY A 115 -8.54 4.93 -14.81
C GLY A 115 -8.62 6.43 -14.51
N VAL A 116 -8.24 6.80 -13.30
CA VAL A 116 -8.13 8.20 -12.82
C VAL A 116 -6.73 8.72 -13.14
N ALA A 117 -6.57 10.00 -13.47
CA ALA A 117 -5.23 10.58 -13.64
C ALA A 117 -4.50 10.67 -12.29
N LEU A 118 -3.20 10.35 -12.26
CA LEU A 118 -2.42 10.31 -11.03
C LEU A 118 -2.51 11.62 -10.23
N ASN A 119 -2.43 12.78 -10.91
CA ASN A 119 -2.53 14.09 -10.27
C ASN A 119 -3.88 14.36 -9.58
N ASP A 120 -4.91 13.59 -9.91
CA ASP A 120 -6.23 13.70 -9.32
C ASP A 120 -6.47 12.68 -8.20
N TYR A 121 -5.44 11.90 -7.81
CA TYR A 121 -5.56 10.94 -6.72
C TYR A 121 -5.73 11.63 -5.38
N VAL A 122 -6.76 11.20 -4.68
CA VAL A 122 -6.97 11.30 -3.23
C VAL A 122 -7.18 9.87 -2.79
N VAL A 123 -6.16 9.30 -2.17
CA VAL A 123 -6.13 7.87 -1.81
C VAL A 123 -6.82 7.66 -0.47
N TYR A 124 -7.56 6.58 -0.35
CA TYR A 124 -8.15 6.11 0.90
C TYR A 124 -7.67 4.69 1.18
N GLU A 125 -6.75 4.57 2.12
CA GLU A 125 -6.17 3.30 2.53
C GLU A 125 -7.12 2.58 3.49
N LEU A 126 -7.42 1.30 3.22
CA LEU A 126 -8.29 0.50 4.07
C LEU A 126 -7.85 -0.97 4.19
N HIS A 127 -8.10 -1.53 5.36
CA HIS A 127 -7.98 -2.95 5.67
C HIS A 127 -9.38 -3.61 5.62
N VAL A 128 -9.60 -4.52 4.68
CA VAL A 128 -10.92 -5.13 4.43
C VAL A 128 -11.54 -5.74 5.69
N GLY A 129 -10.75 -6.50 6.46
CA GLY A 129 -11.25 -7.23 7.64
C GLY A 129 -11.73 -6.35 8.80
N THR A 130 -11.27 -5.06 8.86
CA THR A 130 -11.62 -4.14 9.96
C THR A 130 -12.37 -2.89 9.49
N PHE A 131 -12.55 -2.72 8.18
CA PHE A 131 -13.25 -1.57 7.62
C PHE A 131 -14.75 -1.55 7.97
N THR A 132 -15.35 -2.74 8.02
CA THR A 132 -16.76 -2.92 8.43
C THR A 132 -16.87 -4.01 9.49
N GLU A 133 -18.04 -4.14 10.11
CA GLU A 133 -18.27 -5.20 11.10
C GLU A 133 -18.13 -6.60 10.48
N GLU A 134 -18.63 -6.79 9.24
CA GLU A 134 -18.58 -8.04 8.51
C GLU A 134 -17.17 -8.38 8.02
N GLY A 135 -16.34 -7.37 7.72
CA GLY A 135 -14.97 -7.53 7.26
C GLY A 135 -14.85 -8.22 5.89
N THR A 136 -15.73 -7.87 4.94
CA THR A 136 -15.78 -8.46 3.60
C THR A 136 -15.78 -7.41 2.50
N PHE A 137 -15.41 -7.81 1.27
CA PHE A 137 -15.49 -6.93 0.10
C PHE A 137 -16.91 -6.41 -0.15
N ASP A 138 -17.93 -7.26 0.02
CA ASP A 138 -19.33 -6.87 -0.19
C ASP A 138 -19.78 -5.83 0.84
N ALA A 139 -19.36 -5.94 2.08
CA ALA A 139 -19.64 -4.95 3.10
C ALA A 139 -18.91 -3.62 2.83
N ALA A 140 -17.68 -3.67 2.29
CA ALA A 140 -16.95 -2.48 1.88
C ALA A 140 -17.66 -1.74 0.74
N ILE A 141 -18.28 -2.44 -0.22
CA ILE A 141 -19.07 -1.84 -1.30
C ILE A 141 -20.17 -0.92 -0.76
N ALA A 142 -20.80 -1.28 0.36
CA ALA A 142 -21.85 -0.49 0.98
C ALA A 142 -21.39 0.89 1.50
N LYS A 143 -20.05 1.11 1.60
CA LYS A 143 -19.43 2.36 2.07
C LYS A 143 -18.85 3.23 0.95
N LEU A 144 -18.82 2.74 -0.28
CA LEU A 144 -18.19 3.46 -1.40
C LEU A 144 -18.90 4.78 -1.73
N ASP A 145 -20.22 4.87 -1.54
CA ASP A 145 -20.95 6.12 -1.77
C ASP A 145 -20.56 7.20 -0.76
N ASP A 146 -20.33 6.82 0.49
CA ASP A 146 -19.78 7.71 1.52
C ASP A 146 -18.39 8.23 1.11
N LEU A 147 -17.48 7.36 0.66
CA LEU A 147 -16.15 7.76 0.21
C LEU A 147 -16.20 8.66 -1.03
N LYS A 148 -17.11 8.38 -1.96
CA LYS A 148 -17.34 9.23 -3.13
C LYS A 148 -17.84 10.62 -2.75
N GLU A 149 -18.80 10.71 -1.81
CA GLU A 149 -19.29 11.99 -1.27
C GLU A 149 -18.18 12.78 -0.58
N LEU A 150 -17.31 12.10 0.15
CA LEU A 150 -16.13 12.70 0.79
C LEU A 150 -15.20 13.34 -0.23
N GLY A 151 -15.07 12.76 -1.42
CA GLY A 151 -14.20 13.23 -2.50
C GLY A 151 -13.01 12.34 -2.78
N ILE A 152 -13.04 11.09 -2.30
CA ILE A 152 -12.04 10.06 -2.60
C ILE A 152 -12.09 9.71 -4.09
N THR A 153 -10.92 9.54 -4.70
CA THR A 153 -10.77 9.18 -6.12
C THR A 153 -10.05 7.86 -6.34
N ALA A 154 -9.37 7.35 -5.32
CA ALA A 154 -8.72 6.05 -5.35
C ALA A 154 -8.85 5.37 -3.98
N VAL A 155 -9.21 4.08 -3.97
CA VAL A 155 -9.20 3.23 -2.78
C VAL A 155 -7.97 2.36 -2.85
N GLU A 156 -7.19 2.29 -1.78
CA GLU A 156 -6.04 1.39 -1.65
C GLU A 156 -6.36 0.31 -0.62
N LEU A 157 -6.29 -0.95 -1.05
CA LEU A 157 -6.51 -2.09 -0.16
C LEU A 157 -5.16 -2.54 0.41
N LEU A 158 -5.09 -2.72 1.74
CA LEU A 158 -4.03 -3.52 2.33
C LEU A 158 -4.02 -4.92 1.68
N PRO A 159 -2.90 -5.68 1.76
CA PRO A 159 -2.76 -6.90 0.99
C PRO A 159 -3.91 -7.89 1.20
N VAL A 160 -4.42 -8.43 0.10
CA VAL A 160 -5.54 -9.39 0.09
C VAL A 160 -5.09 -10.79 -0.32
N ALA A 161 -3.79 -11.02 -0.49
CA ALA A 161 -3.24 -12.35 -0.76
C ALA A 161 -3.61 -13.32 0.36
N GLN A 162 -3.85 -14.61 -0.01
CA GLN A 162 -4.27 -15.61 0.97
C GLN A 162 -3.22 -15.78 2.07
N PHE A 163 -3.61 -15.50 3.29
CA PHE A 163 -2.86 -15.66 4.51
C PHE A 163 -3.46 -16.77 5.41
N PRO A 164 -2.75 -17.25 6.44
CA PRO A 164 -3.26 -18.24 7.40
C PRO A 164 -4.45 -17.71 8.20
N GLY A 165 -5.47 -18.54 8.38
CA GLY A 165 -6.66 -18.20 9.16
C GLY A 165 -7.52 -17.11 8.52
N THR A 166 -8.09 -16.24 9.36
CA THR A 166 -9.11 -15.24 8.94
C THR A 166 -8.79 -13.80 9.37
N ARG A 167 -7.71 -13.58 10.11
CA ARG A 167 -7.31 -12.29 10.70
C ARG A 167 -5.83 -12.07 10.47
N ASN A 168 -5.48 -11.13 9.64
CA ASN A 168 -4.11 -10.70 9.36
C ASN A 168 -4.14 -9.31 8.74
N TRP A 169 -3.10 -8.52 8.91
CA TRP A 169 -2.96 -7.27 8.16
C TRP A 169 -2.87 -7.50 6.65
N GLY A 170 -2.45 -8.70 6.25
CA GLY A 170 -2.25 -9.11 4.86
C GLY A 170 -0.78 -9.36 4.49
N TYR A 171 0.17 -8.95 5.34
CA TYR A 171 1.62 -9.07 5.05
C TYR A 171 2.20 -10.48 5.30
N ASP A 172 1.43 -11.41 5.88
CA ASP A 172 1.77 -12.83 5.91
C ASP A 172 1.14 -13.63 4.75
N GLY A 173 0.88 -12.97 3.62
CA GLY A 173 0.35 -13.62 2.43
C GLY A 173 1.27 -14.71 1.91
N THR A 174 0.73 -15.92 1.75
CA THR A 174 1.49 -17.11 1.33
C THR A 174 1.28 -17.40 -0.15
N TYR A 175 0.06 -17.22 -0.65
CA TYR A 175 -0.29 -17.41 -2.06
C TYR A 175 -0.62 -16.06 -2.69
N VAL A 176 0.38 -15.45 -3.31
CA VAL A 176 0.30 -14.07 -3.83
C VAL A 176 -0.76 -13.86 -4.91
N GLY A 177 -1.17 -14.92 -5.62
CA GLY A 177 -2.22 -14.87 -6.65
C GLY A 177 -3.62 -15.24 -6.15
N ALA A 178 -3.74 -15.74 -4.91
CA ALA A 178 -5.03 -16.15 -4.34
C ALA A 178 -5.61 -15.03 -3.49
N VAL A 179 -6.88 -14.71 -3.73
CA VAL A 179 -7.61 -13.73 -2.92
C VAL A 179 -8.10 -14.37 -1.63
N GLN A 180 -7.85 -13.72 -0.49
CA GLN A 180 -8.26 -14.17 0.84
C GLN A 180 -9.73 -14.61 0.87
N ALA A 181 -9.94 -15.89 1.19
CA ALA A 181 -11.26 -16.51 1.14
C ALA A 181 -12.25 -15.89 2.13
N SER A 182 -11.79 -15.52 3.35
CA SER A 182 -12.64 -14.91 4.38
C SER A 182 -13.14 -13.50 4.00
N TYR A 183 -12.49 -12.82 3.05
CA TYR A 183 -12.95 -11.51 2.55
C TYR A 183 -14.00 -11.62 1.45
N GLY A 184 -14.24 -12.84 0.93
CA GLY A 184 -15.19 -13.09 -0.16
C GLY A 184 -14.54 -13.61 -1.44
N GLY A 185 -13.23 -13.90 -1.40
CA GLY A 185 -12.46 -14.51 -2.47
C GLY A 185 -12.45 -13.72 -3.78
N PRO A 186 -12.05 -14.35 -4.90
CA PRO A 186 -11.88 -13.67 -6.19
C PRO A 186 -13.12 -12.95 -6.70
N ARG A 187 -14.30 -13.57 -6.58
CA ARG A 187 -15.56 -12.95 -7.04
C ARG A 187 -15.94 -11.73 -6.20
N GLY A 188 -15.65 -11.74 -4.88
CA GLY A 188 -15.88 -10.60 -3.99
C GLY A 188 -14.99 -9.40 -4.38
N LEU A 189 -13.72 -9.64 -4.62
CA LEU A 189 -12.79 -8.59 -5.07
C LEU A 189 -13.23 -7.99 -6.42
N LYS A 190 -13.58 -8.82 -7.41
CA LYS A 190 -14.09 -8.34 -8.70
C LYS A 190 -15.31 -7.43 -8.55
N ARG A 191 -16.27 -7.79 -7.65
CA ARG A 191 -17.44 -6.92 -7.37
C ARG A 191 -17.02 -5.59 -6.75
N LEU A 192 -16.05 -5.58 -5.83
CA LEU A 192 -15.56 -4.33 -5.22
C LEU A 192 -14.92 -3.42 -6.27
N VAL A 193 -14.04 -3.96 -7.12
CA VAL A 193 -13.39 -3.21 -8.21
C VAL A 193 -14.44 -2.62 -9.16
N ASP A 194 -15.37 -3.44 -9.66
CA ASP A 194 -16.45 -3.01 -10.55
C ASP A 194 -17.29 -1.88 -9.90
N ALA A 195 -17.59 -2.01 -8.61
CA ALA A 195 -18.33 -1.00 -7.86
C ALA A 195 -17.55 0.32 -7.68
N CYS A 196 -16.23 0.26 -7.52
CA CYS A 196 -15.36 1.45 -7.50
C CYS A 196 -15.36 2.14 -8.86
N HIS A 197 -15.16 1.40 -9.95
CA HIS A 197 -15.15 1.94 -11.32
C HIS A 197 -16.47 2.59 -11.70
N GLN A 198 -17.62 1.98 -11.36
CA GLN A 198 -18.93 2.60 -11.57
C GLN A 198 -19.10 3.94 -10.85
N ARG A 199 -18.35 4.17 -9.78
CA ARG A 199 -18.35 5.44 -9.04
C ARG A 199 -17.25 6.40 -9.50
N GLY A 200 -16.45 6.01 -10.49
CA GLY A 200 -15.33 6.80 -10.99
C GLY A 200 -14.17 6.87 -9.99
N MET A 201 -13.97 5.84 -9.19
CA MET A 201 -12.85 5.67 -8.28
C MET A 201 -11.93 4.55 -8.77
N ALA A 202 -10.62 4.80 -8.76
CA ALA A 202 -9.61 3.78 -9.00
C ALA A 202 -9.52 2.83 -7.80
N LEU A 203 -9.04 1.61 -8.03
CA LEU A 203 -8.69 0.69 -6.96
C LEU A 203 -7.22 0.27 -7.07
N LEU A 204 -6.47 0.55 -6.00
CA LEU A 204 -5.08 0.17 -5.82
C LEU A 204 -4.99 -1.05 -4.92
N LEU A 205 -4.01 -1.90 -5.16
CA LEU A 205 -3.75 -3.07 -4.34
C LEU A 205 -2.33 -3.02 -3.79
N ASP A 206 -2.19 -3.19 -2.49
CA ASP A 206 -0.91 -3.41 -1.85
C ASP A 206 -0.43 -4.84 -2.11
N VAL A 207 0.79 -4.97 -2.64
CA VAL A 207 1.41 -6.24 -3.00
C VAL A 207 2.76 -6.42 -2.32
N VAL A 208 2.95 -7.59 -1.72
CA VAL A 208 4.14 -7.95 -0.96
C VAL A 208 5.05 -8.81 -1.83
N TYR A 209 6.15 -8.21 -2.36
CA TYR A 209 7.13 -8.91 -3.20
C TYR A 209 8.55 -8.88 -2.59
N ASN A 210 8.68 -8.41 -1.35
CA ASN A 210 9.95 -8.43 -0.62
C ASN A 210 10.11 -9.71 0.23
N HIS A 211 9.00 -10.33 0.65
CA HIS A 211 8.96 -11.58 1.41
C HIS A 211 7.63 -12.32 1.17
N LEU A 212 7.48 -13.48 1.76
CA LEU A 212 6.22 -14.25 1.78
C LEU A 212 5.97 -14.77 3.18
N GLY A 213 4.71 -14.91 3.55
CA GLY A 213 4.28 -15.49 4.80
C GLY A 213 4.90 -16.88 5.03
N PRO A 214 5.31 -17.21 6.26
CA PRO A 214 6.02 -18.45 6.54
C PRO A 214 5.10 -19.68 6.58
N GLU A 215 3.87 -19.53 7.06
CA GLU A 215 2.94 -20.64 7.23
C GLU A 215 2.26 -21.04 5.93
N GLY A 216 2.36 -22.30 5.54
CA GLY A 216 1.82 -22.83 4.30
C GLY A 216 2.66 -22.49 3.05
N ASN A 217 3.83 -21.90 3.24
CA ASN A 217 4.74 -21.55 2.14
C ASN A 217 5.58 -22.76 1.73
N TYR A 218 5.20 -23.36 0.62
CA TYR A 218 5.89 -24.53 0.07
C TYR A 218 6.74 -24.21 -1.17
N LEU A 219 6.92 -22.92 -1.53
CA LEU A 219 7.62 -22.53 -2.76
C LEU A 219 9.03 -23.11 -2.86
N ALA A 220 9.77 -23.18 -1.76
CA ALA A 220 11.11 -23.77 -1.71
C ALA A 220 11.15 -25.26 -2.13
N GLU A 221 10.04 -25.99 -1.99
CA GLU A 221 9.93 -27.38 -2.44
C GLU A 221 9.73 -27.47 -3.97
N PHE A 222 9.20 -26.44 -4.61
CA PHE A 222 9.01 -26.40 -6.05
C PHE A 222 10.28 -25.97 -6.80
N GLY A 223 10.97 -24.93 -6.33
CA GLY A 223 12.12 -24.40 -7.03
C GLY A 223 12.93 -23.39 -6.20
N PRO A 224 13.96 -22.79 -6.82
CA PRO A 224 14.86 -21.84 -6.16
C PRO A 224 14.24 -20.44 -6.04
N TYR A 225 13.04 -20.35 -5.46
CA TYR A 225 12.35 -19.06 -5.22
C TYR A 225 13.06 -18.20 -4.18
N PHE A 226 13.83 -18.82 -3.29
CA PHE A 226 14.56 -18.14 -2.23
C PHE A 226 16.07 -18.30 -2.40
N THR A 227 16.84 -17.36 -1.81
CA THR A 227 18.30 -17.39 -1.78
C THR A 227 18.81 -17.16 -0.36
N ASP A 228 19.90 -17.82 -0.01
CA ASP A 228 20.64 -17.64 1.26
C ASP A 228 21.76 -16.59 1.14
N ARG A 229 21.98 -16.02 -0.05
CA ARG A 229 22.97 -14.95 -0.28
C ARG A 229 22.66 -13.69 0.51
N TYR A 230 21.38 -13.46 0.73
CA TYR A 230 20.86 -12.28 1.44
C TYR A 230 19.91 -12.71 2.54
N ARG A 231 19.86 -11.88 3.59
CA ARG A 231 18.91 -12.02 4.68
C ARG A 231 18.07 -10.75 4.79
N THR A 232 16.78 -10.91 4.93
CA THR A 232 15.83 -9.84 5.22
C THR A 232 15.34 -9.94 6.66
N PRO A 233 14.69 -8.93 7.21
CA PRO A 233 14.04 -9.04 8.53
C PRO A 233 13.07 -10.23 8.65
N TRP A 234 12.50 -10.65 7.52
CA TRP A 234 11.52 -11.75 7.44
C TRP A 234 12.14 -13.11 7.06
N GLY A 235 13.45 -13.23 6.94
CA GLY A 235 14.15 -14.47 6.66
C GLY A 235 14.97 -14.48 5.37
N LEU A 236 14.88 -15.59 4.60
CA LEU A 236 15.56 -15.70 3.31
C LEU A 236 14.97 -14.70 2.30
N ALA A 237 15.86 -14.07 1.52
CA ALA A 237 15.42 -13.20 0.44
C ALA A 237 14.83 -14.00 -0.73
N LEU A 238 13.94 -13.38 -1.50
CA LEU A 238 13.51 -13.89 -2.78
C LEU A 238 14.67 -13.84 -3.78
N ASN A 239 14.73 -14.81 -4.68
CA ASN A 239 15.85 -15.00 -5.61
C ASN A 239 15.66 -14.15 -6.87
N PHE A 240 15.96 -12.86 -6.83
CA PHE A 240 15.83 -11.98 -7.99
C PHE A 240 17.12 -11.81 -8.81
N ASP A 241 18.28 -12.27 -8.33
CA ASP A 241 19.58 -12.08 -9.00
C ASP A 241 20.49 -13.30 -9.02
N GLY A 242 20.04 -14.43 -8.51
CA GLY A 242 20.78 -15.69 -8.50
C GLY A 242 20.50 -16.57 -9.71
N PRO A 243 21.07 -17.78 -9.75
CA PRO A 243 20.77 -18.76 -10.81
C PRO A 243 19.27 -19.06 -10.88
N ARG A 244 18.70 -19.03 -12.10
CA ARG A 244 17.27 -19.23 -12.39
C ARG A 244 16.35 -18.13 -11.83
N SER A 245 16.86 -16.95 -11.55
CA SER A 245 16.04 -15.82 -11.12
C SER A 245 15.05 -15.33 -12.18
N ASP A 246 15.29 -15.57 -13.46
CA ASP A 246 14.39 -15.16 -14.54
C ASP A 246 12.98 -15.75 -14.37
N ASP A 247 12.88 -17.03 -13.98
CA ASP A 247 11.60 -17.68 -13.73
C ASP A 247 10.94 -17.17 -12.42
N VAL A 248 11.74 -16.82 -11.40
CA VAL A 248 11.25 -16.21 -10.15
C VAL A 248 10.73 -14.80 -10.43
N ARG A 249 11.48 -13.97 -11.17
CA ARG A 249 11.03 -12.65 -11.62
C ARG A 249 9.72 -12.75 -12.39
N TRP A 250 9.66 -13.70 -13.35
CA TRP A 250 8.45 -13.95 -14.13
C TRP A 250 7.25 -14.32 -13.25
N PHE A 251 7.44 -15.12 -12.21
CA PHE A 251 6.37 -15.47 -11.28
C PHE A 251 5.71 -14.23 -10.64
N PHE A 252 6.52 -13.26 -10.16
CA PHE A 252 6.01 -12.04 -9.55
C PHE A 252 5.48 -11.02 -10.57
N VAL A 253 6.12 -10.87 -11.73
CA VAL A 253 5.59 -10.03 -12.81
C VAL A 253 4.26 -10.58 -13.31
N HIS A 254 4.16 -11.91 -13.49
CA HIS A 254 2.90 -12.55 -13.87
C HIS A 254 1.80 -12.29 -12.84
N ASN A 255 2.12 -12.35 -11.55
CA ASN A 255 1.16 -12.02 -10.49
C ASN A 255 0.70 -10.55 -10.57
N ALA A 256 1.60 -9.61 -10.80
CA ALA A 256 1.23 -8.21 -10.99
C ALA A 256 0.28 -8.02 -12.19
N LEU A 257 0.58 -8.68 -13.32
CA LEU A 257 -0.28 -8.66 -14.50
C LEU A 257 -1.62 -9.37 -14.27
N GLN A 258 -1.64 -10.43 -13.47
CA GLN A 258 -2.89 -11.10 -13.05
C GLN A 258 -3.84 -10.13 -12.32
N TRP A 259 -3.33 -9.31 -11.39
CA TRP A 259 -4.14 -8.30 -10.72
C TRP A 259 -4.73 -7.28 -11.69
N ILE A 260 -3.97 -6.90 -12.70
CA ILE A 260 -4.41 -5.96 -13.74
C ILE A 260 -5.43 -6.61 -14.70
N ASP A 261 -5.17 -7.81 -15.17
CA ASP A 261 -5.93 -8.45 -16.24
C ASP A 261 -7.19 -9.15 -15.75
N GLU A 262 -7.08 -9.87 -14.63
CA GLU A 262 -8.20 -10.66 -14.09
C GLU A 262 -9.09 -9.85 -13.14
N PHE A 263 -8.52 -8.84 -12.45
CA PHE A 263 -9.22 -8.06 -11.43
C PHE A 263 -9.40 -6.59 -11.77
N HIS A 264 -8.90 -6.13 -12.89
CA HIS A 264 -8.97 -4.74 -13.35
C HIS A 264 -8.40 -3.70 -12.37
N ILE A 265 -7.40 -4.07 -11.56
CA ILE A 265 -6.72 -3.17 -10.63
C ILE A 265 -6.07 -1.99 -11.38
N ASP A 266 -6.12 -0.77 -10.83
CA ASP A 266 -5.63 0.47 -11.43
C ASP A 266 -4.26 0.91 -10.93
N GLY A 267 -3.68 0.19 -10.00
CA GLY A 267 -2.31 0.44 -9.52
C GLY A 267 -1.90 -0.54 -8.44
N LEU A 268 -0.60 -0.68 -8.29
CA LEU A 268 0.00 -1.55 -7.29
C LEU A 268 0.85 -0.69 -6.34
N ARG A 269 0.54 -0.71 -5.06
CA ARG A 269 1.49 -0.26 -4.03
C ARG A 269 2.42 -1.42 -3.73
N VAL A 270 3.69 -1.27 -4.01
CA VAL A 270 4.69 -2.33 -3.79
C VAL A 270 5.36 -2.11 -2.46
N ASP A 271 5.14 -3.06 -1.56
CA ASP A 271 5.61 -3.05 -0.17
C ASP A 271 7.13 -3.12 -0.10
N ALA A 272 7.71 -2.32 0.81
CA ALA A 272 9.11 -2.35 1.23
C ALA A 272 10.11 -2.59 0.07
N VAL A 273 10.03 -1.81 -1.02
CA VAL A 273 10.91 -1.99 -2.19
C VAL A 273 12.39 -1.92 -1.84
N HIS A 274 12.74 -1.25 -0.75
CA HIS A 274 14.11 -1.15 -0.22
C HIS A 274 14.62 -2.47 0.39
N ALA A 275 13.74 -3.41 0.72
CA ALA A 275 14.08 -4.74 1.22
C ALA A 275 14.22 -5.78 0.09
N ILE A 276 13.86 -5.43 -1.15
CA ILE A 276 14.10 -6.25 -2.34
C ILE A 276 15.57 -6.11 -2.76
N VAL A 277 16.36 -7.16 -2.49
CA VAL A 277 17.79 -7.18 -2.81
C VAL A 277 17.99 -7.78 -4.19
N ASP A 278 18.50 -6.95 -5.11
CA ASP A 278 18.79 -7.34 -6.49
C ASP A 278 20.01 -6.55 -7.00
N HIS A 279 21.08 -7.24 -7.35
CA HIS A 279 22.32 -6.65 -7.85
C HIS A 279 22.54 -6.89 -9.35
N SER A 280 21.49 -7.25 -10.08
CA SER A 280 21.55 -7.34 -11.55
C SER A 280 21.62 -5.95 -12.20
N ALA A 281 22.01 -5.93 -13.47
CA ALA A 281 22.12 -4.67 -14.23
C ALA A 281 20.75 -4.03 -14.48
N GLU A 282 19.73 -4.87 -14.64
CA GLU A 282 18.32 -4.50 -14.74
C GLU A 282 17.59 -5.10 -13.52
N PRO A 283 17.29 -4.30 -12.49
CA PRO A 283 16.64 -4.81 -11.29
C PRO A 283 15.21 -5.30 -11.54
N PHE A 284 14.77 -6.30 -10.78
CA PHE A 284 13.39 -6.81 -10.82
C PHE A 284 12.31 -5.71 -10.74
N LEU A 285 12.54 -4.71 -9.92
CA LEU A 285 11.61 -3.58 -9.78
C LEU A 285 11.44 -2.78 -11.09
N GLN A 286 12.50 -2.71 -11.92
CA GLN A 286 12.43 -2.14 -13.25
C GLN A 286 11.61 -3.03 -14.19
N ASP A 287 11.87 -4.35 -14.23
CA ASP A 287 11.09 -5.31 -15.02
C ASP A 287 9.60 -5.22 -14.67
N LEU A 288 9.28 -5.10 -13.37
CA LEU A 288 7.92 -4.95 -12.88
C LEU A 288 7.24 -3.67 -13.42
N CYS A 289 7.91 -2.53 -13.28
CA CYS A 289 7.37 -1.24 -13.76
C CYS A 289 7.19 -1.24 -15.29
N GLU A 290 8.17 -1.75 -16.04
CA GLU A 290 8.06 -1.89 -17.50
C GLU A 290 6.88 -2.76 -17.92
N ALA A 291 6.69 -3.91 -17.25
CA ALA A 291 5.58 -4.81 -17.55
C ALA A 291 4.22 -4.15 -17.28
N VAL A 292 4.09 -3.46 -16.13
CA VAL A 292 2.86 -2.72 -15.77
C VAL A 292 2.57 -1.60 -16.76
N HIS A 293 3.56 -0.76 -17.08
CA HIS A 293 3.37 0.35 -18.01
C HIS A 293 3.05 -0.13 -19.44
N ARG A 294 3.74 -1.18 -19.92
CA ARG A 294 3.42 -1.77 -21.21
C ARG A 294 1.99 -2.30 -21.24
N ARG A 295 1.56 -3.01 -20.19
CA ARG A 295 0.21 -3.54 -20.10
C ARG A 295 -0.84 -2.44 -20.03
N ALA A 296 -0.59 -1.38 -19.27
CA ALA A 296 -1.43 -0.19 -19.19
C ALA A 296 -1.63 0.43 -20.60
N ALA A 297 -0.55 0.58 -21.35
CA ALA A 297 -0.61 1.10 -22.73
C ALA A 297 -1.40 0.18 -23.68
N GLU A 298 -1.22 -1.15 -23.60
CA GLU A 298 -1.98 -2.13 -24.39
C GLU A 298 -3.48 -2.08 -24.10
N LEU A 299 -3.86 -1.90 -22.83
CA LEU A 299 -5.25 -1.80 -22.39
C LEU A 299 -5.87 -0.41 -22.62
N GLY A 300 -5.04 0.62 -22.89
CA GLY A 300 -5.48 2.01 -22.94
C GLY A 300 -5.98 2.52 -21.59
N ARG A 301 -5.47 1.97 -20.49
CA ARG A 301 -5.83 2.31 -19.09
C ARG A 301 -4.69 3.00 -18.37
N ARG A 302 -5.01 3.85 -17.41
CA ARG A 302 -4.06 4.44 -16.46
C ARG A 302 -3.87 3.48 -15.30
N ILE A 303 -2.68 2.89 -15.19
CA ILE A 303 -2.31 1.93 -14.16
C ILE A 303 -0.93 2.34 -13.64
N TYR A 304 -0.80 2.52 -12.34
CA TYR A 304 0.39 3.11 -11.74
C TYR A 304 1.05 2.19 -10.70
N PRO A 305 2.32 1.80 -10.88
CA PRO A 305 3.12 1.28 -9.78
C PRO A 305 3.52 2.41 -8.82
N ILE A 306 3.25 2.22 -7.53
CA ILE A 306 3.58 3.13 -6.44
C ILE A 306 4.47 2.38 -5.47
N ALA A 307 5.59 2.97 -5.04
CA ALA A 307 6.53 2.31 -4.14
C ALA A 307 6.35 2.75 -2.69
N GLU A 308 6.52 1.83 -1.77
CA GLU A 308 6.83 2.16 -0.39
C GLU A 308 8.34 1.98 -0.18
N SER A 309 9.02 3.04 0.24
CA SER A 309 10.47 3.03 0.43
C SER A 309 10.92 3.92 1.57
N ASP A 310 11.67 3.34 2.48
CA ASP A 310 12.28 4.01 3.63
C ASP A 310 13.60 4.73 3.30
N LEU A 311 14.08 4.74 2.05
CA LEU A 311 15.44 5.22 1.74
C LEU A 311 15.52 6.69 1.33
N ASN A 312 14.43 7.38 1.02
CA ASN A 312 14.44 8.67 0.34
C ASN A 312 15.34 8.63 -0.92
N ASP A 313 15.21 7.56 -1.69
CA ASP A 313 15.99 7.34 -2.92
C ASP A 313 15.19 7.82 -4.13
N PRO A 314 15.57 8.92 -4.79
CA PRO A 314 14.84 9.42 -5.94
C PRO A 314 14.93 8.52 -7.17
N ARG A 315 15.83 7.52 -7.21
CA ARG A 315 15.88 6.55 -8.31
C ARG A 315 14.58 5.75 -8.41
N VAL A 316 13.88 5.58 -7.29
CA VAL A 316 12.58 4.88 -7.26
C VAL A 316 11.60 5.52 -8.24
N ILE A 317 11.47 6.84 -8.22
CA ILE A 317 10.53 7.62 -9.05
C ILE A 317 11.16 8.24 -10.30
N THR A 318 12.44 7.95 -10.56
CA THR A 318 13.10 8.40 -11.77
C THR A 318 12.73 7.47 -12.93
N PRO A 319 12.46 8.00 -14.14
CA PRO A 319 12.18 7.18 -15.33
C PRO A 319 13.29 6.17 -15.61
N ILE A 320 12.92 5.04 -16.21
CA ILE A 320 13.85 3.95 -16.55
C ILE A 320 14.91 4.44 -17.56
N GLU A 321 14.51 5.28 -18.51
CA GLU A 321 15.39 5.89 -19.52
C GLU A 321 16.45 6.82 -18.89
N GLU A 322 16.23 7.26 -17.64
CA GLU A 322 17.16 8.03 -16.84
C GLU A 322 17.86 7.19 -15.76
N PHE A 323 17.88 5.87 -15.92
CA PHE A 323 18.46 4.89 -14.99
C PHE A 323 17.78 4.87 -13.62
N GLY A 324 16.48 5.13 -13.58
CA GLY A 324 15.62 4.95 -12.41
C GLY A 324 14.92 3.60 -12.42
N LEU A 325 14.07 3.36 -11.41
CA LEU A 325 13.27 2.15 -11.30
C LEU A 325 11.89 2.27 -11.99
N GLY A 326 11.46 3.49 -12.32
CA GLY A 326 10.27 3.74 -13.12
C GLY A 326 8.94 3.76 -12.35
N PHE A 327 8.94 3.80 -11.03
CA PHE A 327 7.68 3.99 -10.28
C PHE A 327 7.06 5.37 -10.56
N ASP A 328 5.74 5.41 -10.61
CA ASP A 328 5.01 6.65 -10.85
C ASP A 328 5.01 7.56 -9.63
N ALA A 329 4.94 6.98 -8.44
CA ALA A 329 5.04 7.70 -7.17
C ALA A 329 5.68 6.82 -6.09
N GLN A 330 6.02 7.44 -4.94
CA GLN A 330 6.42 6.73 -3.74
C GLN A 330 5.81 7.38 -2.49
N TRP A 331 5.64 6.60 -1.44
CA TRP A 331 5.28 7.11 -0.12
C TRP A 331 6.42 7.97 0.43
N ALA A 332 6.09 9.08 1.07
CA ALA A 332 7.03 10.06 1.60
C ALA A 332 6.82 10.22 3.12
N ASP A 333 7.33 9.26 3.89
CA ASP A 333 7.15 9.20 5.35
C ASP A 333 7.75 10.38 6.11
N ASP A 334 8.76 11.05 5.54
CA ASP A 334 9.31 12.28 6.11
C ASP A 334 8.25 13.36 6.34
N TYR A 335 7.16 13.36 5.53
CA TYR A 335 6.01 14.23 5.74
C TYR A 335 5.30 13.90 7.05
N HIS A 336 4.90 12.62 7.21
CA HIS A 336 4.27 12.14 8.45
C HIS A 336 5.15 12.43 9.66
N HIS A 337 6.42 12.02 9.62
CA HIS A 337 7.34 12.19 10.74
C HIS A 337 7.48 13.66 11.16
N SER A 338 7.65 14.58 10.19
CA SER A 338 7.76 16.01 10.46
C SER A 338 6.47 16.60 11.04
N LEU A 339 5.30 16.20 10.53
CA LEU A 339 4.00 16.68 11.01
C LEU A 339 3.69 16.10 12.40
N HIS A 340 3.92 14.81 12.58
CA HIS A 340 3.65 14.10 13.83
C HIS A 340 4.45 14.67 15.00
N THR A 341 5.77 14.77 14.85
CA THR A 341 6.63 15.34 15.90
C THR A 341 6.28 16.80 16.22
N LEU A 342 5.90 17.57 15.19
CA LEU A 342 5.45 18.95 15.36
C LEU A 342 4.16 19.06 16.19
N LEU A 343 3.24 18.12 16.07
CA LEU A 343 1.94 18.12 16.77
C LEU A 343 2.01 17.47 18.14
N THR A 344 2.76 16.38 18.30
CA THR A 344 2.82 15.57 19.53
C THR A 344 3.99 15.92 20.42
N GLY A 345 5.13 16.32 19.82
CA GLY A 345 6.40 16.50 20.52
C GLY A 345 7.16 15.19 20.73
N GLU A 346 6.67 14.03 20.24
CA GLU A 346 7.36 12.74 20.33
C GLU A 346 8.70 12.77 19.58
N GLN A 347 9.76 12.22 20.21
CA GLN A 347 11.14 12.20 19.66
C GLN A 347 11.88 10.91 20.01
N ASP A 348 11.20 9.80 20.24
CA ASP A 348 11.75 8.48 20.51
C ASP A 348 11.66 7.58 19.27
N GLY A 349 12.48 6.54 19.23
CA GLY A 349 12.60 5.64 18.11
C GLY A 349 12.95 6.39 16.82
N TYR A 350 12.29 6.08 15.72
CA TYR A 350 12.57 6.74 14.43
C TYR A 350 12.21 8.23 14.40
N TYR A 351 11.38 8.73 15.34
CA TYR A 351 11.06 10.16 15.47
C TYR A 351 12.23 11.01 16.00
N GLU A 352 13.28 10.41 16.60
CA GLU A 352 14.50 11.13 17.06
C GLU A 352 15.13 11.98 15.93
N GLY A 353 15.06 11.46 14.70
CA GLY A 353 15.58 12.15 13.52
C GLY A 353 14.78 13.37 13.07
N PHE A 354 13.61 13.65 13.66
CA PHE A 354 12.66 14.67 13.20
C PHE A 354 12.37 15.71 14.29
N PRO A 355 13.27 16.68 14.57
CA PRO A 355 12.97 17.73 15.52
C PRO A 355 11.65 18.44 15.18
N PRO A 356 10.83 18.82 16.19
CA PRO A 356 9.50 19.41 16.01
C PRO A 356 9.55 20.87 15.53
N LEU A 357 10.15 21.08 14.34
CA LEU A 357 10.35 22.36 13.70
C LEU A 357 9.43 22.55 12.49
N VAL A 358 8.80 23.71 12.40
CA VAL A 358 7.98 24.08 11.22
C VAL A 358 8.81 24.19 9.96
N SER A 359 10.09 24.56 10.09
CA SER A 359 11.05 24.60 8.98
C SER A 359 11.32 23.22 8.36
N ASN A 360 11.21 22.13 9.14
CA ASN A 360 11.29 20.76 8.61
C ASN A 360 10.10 20.47 7.70
N LEU A 361 8.88 20.75 8.15
CA LEU A 361 7.66 20.57 7.35
C LEU A 361 7.70 21.47 6.10
N ALA A 362 8.11 22.73 6.24
CA ALA A 362 8.31 23.65 5.13
C ALA A 362 9.26 23.10 4.06
N ARG A 363 10.35 22.44 4.48
CA ARG A 363 11.30 21.80 3.58
C ARG A 363 10.68 20.61 2.86
N VAL A 364 9.99 19.72 3.57
CA VAL A 364 9.30 18.58 2.96
C VAL A 364 8.31 19.04 1.92
N LEU A 365 7.50 20.08 2.19
CA LEU A 365 6.54 20.65 1.24
C LEU A 365 7.17 21.17 -0.08
N LYS A 366 8.47 21.42 -0.09
CA LYS A 366 9.20 21.89 -1.28
C LYS A 366 9.95 20.78 -2.01
N THR A 367 10.28 19.68 -1.34
CA THR A 367 11.21 18.69 -1.89
C THR A 367 10.71 17.26 -1.81
N GLY A 368 9.59 16.99 -1.13
CA GLY A 368 9.08 15.65 -0.84
C GLY A 368 9.79 14.96 0.33
N PHE A 369 11.09 15.26 0.57
CA PHE A 369 11.89 14.65 1.63
C PHE A 369 12.52 15.69 2.56
N LEU A 370 12.62 15.38 3.84
CA LEU A 370 13.42 16.13 4.80
C LEU A 370 14.91 15.82 4.61
N TYR A 371 15.22 14.52 4.57
CA TYR A 371 16.59 14.04 4.40
C TYR A 371 16.94 13.91 2.92
N THR A 372 17.90 14.72 2.48
CA THR A 372 18.36 14.77 1.09
C THR A 372 19.88 14.66 0.98
N GLY A 373 20.54 13.94 1.93
CA GLY A 373 21.96 13.71 2.01
C GLY A 373 22.60 14.17 3.33
N GLN A 374 21.82 14.72 4.26
CA GLN A 374 22.31 15.10 5.59
C GLN A 374 22.54 13.85 6.45
N HIS A 375 23.29 14.02 7.54
CA HIS A 375 23.43 13.00 8.58
C HIS A 375 22.11 12.88 9.37
N SER A 376 21.60 11.66 9.50
CA SER A 376 20.50 11.32 10.42
C SER A 376 21.11 10.78 11.72
N SER A 377 20.77 11.36 12.88
CA SER A 377 21.21 10.88 14.20
C SER A 377 20.69 9.47 14.46
N TYR A 378 19.41 9.24 14.25
CA TYR A 378 18.78 7.95 14.42
C TYR A 378 19.43 6.85 13.58
N ARG A 379 19.73 7.14 12.28
CA ARG A 379 20.36 6.15 11.39
C ARG A 379 21.88 6.08 11.51
N GLY A 380 22.52 7.00 12.24
CA GLY A 380 23.98 7.08 12.43
C GLY A 380 24.79 7.29 11.14
N ARG A 381 24.14 7.76 10.04
CA ARG A 381 24.75 7.91 8.71
C ARG A 381 24.09 8.98 7.86
N LYS A 382 24.72 9.34 6.75
CA LYS A 382 24.07 10.13 5.69
C LYS A 382 22.86 9.39 5.15
N TYR A 383 21.76 10.13 4.92
CA TYR A 383 20.50 9.56 4.54
C TYR A 383 19.79 10.38 3.46
N GLY A 384 19.12 9.68 2.56
CA GLY A 384 18.36 10.27 1.46
C GLY A 384 19.20 10.93 0.38
N ARG A 385 18.53 11.42 -0.63
CA ARG A 385 19.06 12.23 -1.72
C ARG A 385 17.99 13.18 -2.23
N ALA A 386 18.38 14.39 -2.65
CA ALA A 386 17.44 15.34 -3.25
C ALA A 386 16.87 14.79 -4.55
N PRO A 387 15.53 14.73 -4.70
CA PRO A 387 14.91 14.40 -5.97
C PRO A 387 15.17 15.52 -6.99
N LYS A 388 15.15 15.15 -8.26
CA LYS A 388 15.34 16.09 -9.38
C LYS A 388 14.02 16.43 -10.06
N THR A 389 12.91 16.33 -9.34
CA THR A 389 11.58 16.62 -9.86
C THR A 389 10.95 17.78 -9.12
N ASN A 390 10.12 18.54 -9.83
CA ASN A 390 9.19 19.51 -9.26
C ASN A 390 7.75 19.00 -9.30
N ASP A 391 7.54 17.74 -9.65
CA ASP A 391 6.23 17.12 -9.71
C ASP A 391 5.87 16.49 -8.34
N GLY A 392 4.95 17.12 -7.64
CA GLY A 392 4.44 16.62 -6.35
C GLY A 392 3.60 15.36 -6.47
N ALA A 393 3.11 14.99 -7.67
CA ALA A 393 2.44 13.72 -7.88
C ALA A 393 3.38 12.50 -7.71
N LYS A 394 4.69 12.74 -7.66
CA LYS A 394 5.67 11.71 -7.35
C LYS A 394 5.69 11.28 -5.87
N PHE A 395 4.92 11.95 -4.99
CA PHE A 395 4.94 11.70 -3.55
C PHE A 395 3.51 11.50 -3.03
N VAL A 396 3.29 10.36 -2.39
CA VAL A 396 2.09 10.09 -1.59
C VAL A 396 2.41 10.43 -0.14
N ILE A 397 1.58 11.26 0.48
CA ILE A 397 1.74 11.69 1.88
C ILE A 397 0.51 11.37 2.70
N SER A 398 0.70 11.13 3.97
CA SER A 398 -0.39 10.91 4.92
C SER A 398 -0.12 11.59 6.26
N MET A 399 -1.18 11.89 6.98
CA MET A 399 -1.11 12.24 8.40
C MET A 399 -0.82 10.99 9.24
N GLN A 400 -1.35 9.86 8.83
CA GLN A 400 -1.17 8.52 9.38
C GLN A 400 -1.51 7.49 8.30
N ASN A 401 -0.98 6.28 8.43
CA ASN A 401 -1.38 5.11 7.65
C ASN A 401 -1.39 3.87 8.58
N HIS A 402 -1.59 2.68 8.03
CA HIS A 402 -1.64 1.46 8.82
C HIS A 402 -0.35 1.22 9.62
N ASP A 403 0.84 1.52 9.06
CA ASP A 403 2.13 1.32 9.71
C ASP A 403 2.34 2.26 10.89
N GLN A 404 2.14 3.57 10.70
CA GLN A 404 2.37 4.55 11.76
C GLN A 404 1.37 4.41 12.91
N VAL A 405 0.15 3.94 12.64
CA VAL A 405 -0.84 3.63 13.67
C VAL A 405 -0.55 2.27 14.30
N GLY A 406 -0.39 1.24 13.48
CA GLY A 406 -0.31 -0.14 13.95
C GLY A 406 1.03 -0.52 14.59
N ASN A 407 2.11 0.24 14.31
CA ASN A 407 3.41 0.08 14.97
C ASN A 407 3.53 0.90 16.26
N ARG A 408 2.48 1.56 16.71
CA ARG A 408 2.40 2.07 18.09
C ARG A 408 2.01 0.95 19.05
N LEU A 409 2.47 1.07 20.31
CA LEU A 409 2.27 0.04 21.34
C LEU A 409 0.82 -0.44 21.45
N MET A 410 -0.13 0.51 21.47
CA MET A 410 -1.57 0.23 21.59
C MET A 410 -2.31 0.43 20.27
N GLY A 411 -1.64 0.75 19.18
CA GLY A 411 -2.24 1.02 17.88
C GLY A 411 -3.04 2.32 17.84
N GLU A 412 -2.59 3.36 18.56
CA GLU A 412 -3.34 4.61 18.72
C GLU A 412 -3.33 5.45 17.45
N ARG A 413 -4.52 5.87 17.04
CA ARG A 413 -4.72 6.80 15.92
C ARG A 413 -4.43 8.23 16.36
N THR A 414 -4.09 9.10 15.42
CA THR A 414 -3.87 10.53 15.64
C THR A 414 -5.03 11.18 16.41
N ALA A 415 -6.28 10.79 16.14
CA ALA A 415 -7.46 11.29 16.85
C ALA A 415 -7.57 10.83 18.33
N ALA A 416 -6.85 9.78 18.70
CA ALA A 416 -6.73 9.34 20.10
C ALA A 416 -5.59 10.07 20.84
N LEU A 417 -4.55 10.47 20.12
CA LEU A 417 -3.36 11.13 20.67
C LEU A 417 -3.54 12.63 20.83
N LEU A 418 -4.31 13.26 19.96
CA LEU A 418 -4.38 14.72 19.84
C LEU A 418 -5.81 15.24 20.09
N PRO A 419 -5.94 16.46 20.62
CA PRO A 419 -7.23 17.13 20.71
C PRO A 419 -7.79 17.46 19.31
N PRO A 420 -9.11 17.59 19.15
CA PRO A 420 -9.75 17.74 17.84
C PRO A 420 -9.25 18.92 17.00
N GLU A 421 -8.83 20.03 17.61
CA GLU A 421 -8.27 21.20 16.92
C GLU A 421 -6.94 20.86 16.25
N LYS A 422 -6.06 20.09 16.87
CA LYS A 422 -4.79 19.63 16.29
C LYS A 422 -5.02 18.60 15.17
N VAL A 423 -6.04 17.74 15.31
CA VAL A 423 -6.43 16.80 14.24
C VAL A 423 -6.95 17.57 13.02
N ARG A 424 -7.78 18.61 13.21
CA ARG A 424 -8.24 19.49 12.12
C ARG A 424 -7.09 20.21 11.43
N LEU A 425 -6.12 20.71 12.21
CA LEU A 425 -4.92 21.35 11.70
C LEU A 425 -4.08 20.39 10.82
N ALA A 426 -3.88 19.14 11.31
CA ALA A 426 -3.17 18.09 10.59
C ALA A 426 -3.87 17.72 9.27
N ALA A 427 -5.21 17.54 9.31
CA ALA A 427 -6.01 17.26 8.13
C ALA A 427 -5.86 18.36 7.05
N ALA A 428 -5.94 19.64 7.46
CA ALA A 428 -5.76 20.76 6.54
C ALA A 428 -4.35 20.80 5.96
N ALA A 429 -3.31 20.58 6.78
CA ALA A 429 -1.93 20.55 6.34
C ALA A 429 -1.68 19.44 5.31
N THR A 430 -2.28 18.25 5.51
CA THR A 430 -2.12 17.08 4.63
C THR A 430 -2.93 17.24 3.34
N ILE A 431 -4.23 17.53 3.44
CA ILE A 431 -5.11 17.60 2.27
C ILE A 431 -4.72 18.76 1.34
N LEU A 432 -4.27 19.88 1.90
CA LEU A 432 -3.92 21.08 1.11
C LEU A 432 -2.43 21.12 0.72
N ALA A 433 -1.64 20.10 1.02
CA ALA A 433 -0.25 19.96 0.59
C ALA A 433 -0.15 19.76 -0.94
N PRO A 434 0.98 20.11 -1.57
CA PRO A 434 1.16 19.99 -3.03
C PRO A 434 1.58 18.57 -3.46
N PHE A 435 0.99 17.53 -2.83
CA PHE A 435 1.29 16.11 -3.04
C PHE A 435 0.00 15.31 -3.21
N LEU A 436 0.11 13.99 -3.44
CA LEU A 436 -1.03 13.08 -3.42
C LEU A 436 -1.39 12.76 -1.96
N PRO A 437 -2.54 13.22 -1.46
CA PRO A 437 -2.93 12.92 -0.09
C PRO A 437 -3.49 11.51 0.00
N MET A 438 -3.09 10.78 1.03
CA MET A 438 -3.65 9.49 1.44
C MET A 438 -4.29 9.64 2.82
N LEU A 439 -5.51 9.16 2.96
CA LEU A 439 -6.27 9.12 4.19
C LEU A 439 -6.35 7.67 4.68
N PHE A 440 -6.06 7.45 5.95
CA PHE A 440 -6.25 6.14 6.56
C PHE A 440 -7.69 5.97 7.04
N MET A 441 -8.30 4.84 6.75
CA MET A 441 -9.71 4.52 7.08
C MET A 441 -10.13 4.99 8.47
N GLY A 442 -11.21 5.77 8.54
CA GLY A 442 -11.80 6.30 9.78
C GLY A 442 -11.24 7.65 10.24
N GLU A 443 -10.13 8.15 9.69
CA GLU A 443 -9.58 9.44 10.11
C GLU A 443 -10.49 10.61 9.76
N GLU A 444 -11.25 10.49 8.68
CA GLU A 444 -12.14 11.51 8.15
C GLU A 444 -13.32 11.86 9.06
N TYR A 445 -13.64 10.99 10.01
CA TYR A 445 -14.61 11.29 11.06
C TYR A 445 -14.00 11.22 12.47
N GLY A 446 -12.69 11.12 12.59
CA GLY A 446 -11.97 11.11 13.86
C GLY A 446 -12.20 9.82 14.66
N GLU A 447 -12.16 8.65 14.02
CA GLU A 447 -12.18 7.35 14.69
C GLU A 447 -11.04 7.24 15.70
N LYS A 448 -11.35 6.71 16.88
CA LYS A 448 -10.38 6.48 17.97
C LYS A 448 -10.12 5.01 18.26
N ALA A 449 -10.92 4.10 17.65
CA ALA A 449 -10.63 2.67 17.72
C ALA A 449 -9.19 2.42 17.23
N PRO A 450 -8.36 1.66 17.95
CA PRO A 450 -6.99 1.42 17.56
C PRO A 450 -6.94 0.61 16.25
N PHE A 451 -5.78 0.62 15.60
CA PHE A 451 -5.47 -0.37 14.57
C PHE A 451 -4.24 -1.15 15.02
N GLN A 452 -4.49 -2.24 15.73
CA GLN A 452 -3.45 -3.06 16.35
C GLN A 452 -2.92 -4.10 15.37
N TYR A 453 -1.69 -4.57 15.56
CA TYR A 453 -1.15 -5.69 14.80
C TYR A 453 -1.83 -6.99 15.24
N PHE A 454 -2.38 -7.75 14.29
CA PHE A 454 -3.09 -8.99 14.54
C PHE A 454 -2.80 -10.06 13.49
N THR A 455 -2.76 -11.31 13.94
CA THR A 455 -2.55 -12.50 13.13
C THR A 455 -3.48 -13.64 13.55
N SER A 456 -3.57 -14.71 12.74
CA SER A 456 -4.30 -15.94 13.09
C SER A 456 -3.59 -17.18 12.56
N HIS A 457 -2.31 -17.31 12.89
CA HIS A 457 -1.52 -18.50 12.59
C HIS A 457 -2.05 -19.76 13.32
N SER A 458 -1.76 -20.94 12.76
CA SER A 458 -2.09 -22.22 13.38
C SER A 458 -0.88 -22.94 13.99
N ASP A 459 0.35 -22.54 13.60
CA ASP A 459 1.59 -23.10 14.13
C ASP A 459 1.94 -22.47 15.49
N PRO A 460 1.98 -23.26 16.60
CA PRO A 460 2.26 -22.75 17.93
C PRO A 460 3.64 -22.08 18.07
N ASP A 461 4.67 -22.61 17.40
CA ASP A 461 6.03 -22.08 17.49
C ASP A 461 6.10 -20.70 16.78
N LEU A 462 5.40 -20.57 15.64
CA LEU A 462 5.29 -19.29 14.92
C LEU A 462 4.50 -18.26 15.75
N ILE A 463 3.41 -18.66 16.40
CA ILE A 463 2.62 -17.77 17.27
C ILE A 463 3.51 -17.18 18.38
N GLU A 464 4.31 -18.01 19.06
CA GLU A 464 5.22 -17.54 20.10
C GLU A 464 6.35 -16.65 19.54
N ALA A 465 6.87 -16.98 18.34
CA ALA A 465 7.87 -16.15 17.67
C ALA A 465 7.32 -14.74 17.34
N VAL A 466 6.08 -14.66 16.82
CA VAL A 466 5.40 -13.38 16.52
C VAL A 466 5.17 -12.58 17.81
N ARG A 467 4.74 -13.22 18.90
CA ARG A 467 4.57 -12.57 20.20
C ARG A 467 5.88 -12.00 20.74
N ALA A 468 6.99 -12.74 20.59
CA ALA A 468 8.31 -12.30 21.03
C ALA A 468 8.81 -11.13 20.19
N GLY A 469 8.76 -11.25 18.85
CA GLY A 469 9.19 -10.20 17.92
C GLY A 469 8.42 -8.91 18.16
N ARG A 470 7.10 -8.98 18.34
CA ARG A 470 6.28 -7.79 18.60
C ARG A 470 6.64 -7.06 19.90
N ARG A 471 7.10 -7.79 20.93
CA ARG A 471 7.59 -7.16 22.16
C ARG A 471 8.93 -6.46 21.96
N GLU A 472 9.84 -7.08 21.21
CA GLU A 472 11.17 -6.52 20.93
C GLU A 472 11.12 -5.25 20.09
N GLU A 473 10.14 -5.10 19.17
CA GLU A 473 9.96 -3.91 18.33
C GLU A 473 9.74 -2.61 19.14
N PHE A 474 9.22 -2.71 20.36
CA PHE A 474 8.92 -1.54 21.21
C PHE A 474 10.06 -1.16 22.16
N ASP A 475 11.17 -1.90 22.20
CA ASP A 475 12.28 -1.64 23.13
C ASP A 475 12.96 -0.27 22.88
N ASP A 476 12.91 0.25 21.65
CA ASP A 476 13.47 1.55 21.26
C ASP A 476 12.56 2.75 21.59
N PHE A 477 11.32 2.50 22.08
CA PHE A 477 10.38 3.54 22.40
C PHE A 477 10.13 3.64 23.91
N LEU A 478 9.89 4.89 24.38
CA LEU A 478 9.58 5.17 25.78
C LEU A 478 8.14 4.88 26.17
N TRP A 479 7.39 4.18 25.33
CA TRP A 479 6.00 3.85 25.59
C TRP A 479 5.86 2.91 26.79
N GLN A 480 4.82 3.14 27.60
CA GLN A 480 4.55 2.34 28.80
C GLN A 480 3.35 1.44 28.59
N GLY A 481 3.47 0.20 28.98
CA GLY A 481 2.40 -0.78 28.91
C GLY A 481 2.88 -2.13 28.39
N GLU A 482 1.93 -3.03 28.26
CA GLU A 482 2.15 -4.36 27.67
C GLU A 482 1.50 -4.37 26.26
N ALA A 483 2.24 -4.80 25.27
CA ALA A 483 1.73 -4.92 23.91
C ALA A 483 0.55 -5.89 23.85
N PRO A 484 -0.55 -5.56 23.15
CA PRO A 484 -1.62 -6.50 22.90
C PRO A 484 -1.12 -7.78 22.25
N ASP A 485 -1.70 -8.92 22.61
CA ASP A 485 -1.36 -10.20 21.97
C ASP A 485 -1.85 -10.19 20.51
N PRO A 486 -0.97 -10.28 19.50
CA PRO A 486 -1.36 -10.27 18.10
C PRO A 486 -2.30 -11.41 17.70
N HIS A 487 -2.25 -12.51 18.45
CA HIS A 487 -3.05 -13.69 18.15
C HIS A 487 -4.44 -13.69 18.82
N ASP A 488 -4.66 -12.81 19.79
CA ASP A 488 -5.96 -12.68 20.45
C ASP A 488 -7.00 -12.11 19.46
N GLU A 489 -8.16 -12.76 19.37
CA GLU A 489 -9.27 -12.29 18.55
C GLU A 489 -9.76 -10.89 18.95
N GLU A 490 -9.65 -10.54 20.23
CA GLU A 490 -10.05 -9.23 20.74
C GLU A 490 -9.15 -8.11 20.17
N THR A 491 -7.88 -8.37 19.89
CA THR A 491 -6.96 -7.42 19.24
C THR A 491 -7.47 -7.04 17.84
N PHE A 492 -7.95 -8.02 17.07
CA PHE A 492 -8.60 -7.77 15.79
C PHE A 492 -9.95 -7.06 15.95
N ARG A 493 -10.79 -7.50 16.90
CA ARG A 493 -12.13 -6.93 17.09
C ARG A 493 -12.09 -5.46 17.47
N ARG A 494 -11.14 -5.05 18.34
CA ARG A 494 -10.92 -3.66 18.73
C ARG A 494 -10.46 -2.78 17.57
N SER A 495 -9.85 -3.35 16.56
CA SER A 495 -9.34 -2.64 15.39
C SER A 495 -10.44 -2.32 14.35
N LYS A 496 -11.66 -2.81 14.53
CA LYS A 496 -12.79 -2.53 13.64
C LYS A 496 -13.29 -1.10 13.78
N LEU A 497 -13.62 -0.49 12.65
CA LEU A 497 -14.20 0.86 12.61
C LEU A 497 -15.63 0.88 13.14
N ASN A 498 -15.96 1.95 13.85
CA ASN A 498 -17.32 2.21 14.31
C ASN A 498 -18.01 3.31 13.47
N TRP A 499 -18.59 2.94 12.36
CA TRP A 499 -19.29 3.86 11.45
C TRP A 499 -20.46 4.61 12.08
N SER A 500 -21.04 4.11 13.19
CA SER A 500 -22.16 4.78 13.88
C SER A 500 -21.76 6.11 14.51
N LEU A 501 -20.47 6.32 14.78
CA LEU A 501 -19.93 7.57 15.34
C LEU A 501 -20.21 8.77 14.44
N ARG A 502 -20.28 8.59 13.13
CA ARG A 502 -20.59 9.67 12.17
C ARG A 502 -21.90 10.42 12.45
N SER A 503 -22.85 9.80 13.15
CA SER A 503 -24.10 10.46 13.58
C SER A 503 -23.91 11.42 14.75
N ASN A 504 -22.79 11.39 15.44
CA ASN A 504 -22.48 12.27 16.56
C ASN A 504 -21.96 13.62 16.03
N ALA A 505 -22.32 14.72 16.69
CA ALA A 505 -22.01 16.08 16.22
C ALA A 505 -20.51 16.35 16.00
N GLU A 506 -19.64 15.86 16.89
CA GLU A 506 -18.17 16.01 16.77
C GLU A 506 -17.62 15.30 15.53
N HIS A 507 -18.00 14.04 15.34
CA HIS A 507 -17.57 13.21 14.20
C HIS A 507 -18.17 13.71 12.87
N ALA A 508 -19.43 14.17 12.87
CA ALA A 508 -20.06 14.79 11.72
C ALA A 508 -19.36 16.10 11.31
N ALA A 509 -18.91 16.90 12.28
CA ALA A 509 -18.15 18.12 12.01
C ALA A 509 -16.77 17.83 11.42
N MET A 510 -16.08 16.76 11.87
CA MET A 510 -14.81 16.33 11.29
C MET A 510 -15.00 15.85 9.84
N TRP A 511 -15.99 14.99 9.60
CA TRP A 511 -16.35 14.56 8.24
C TRP A 511 -16.64 15.75 7.30
N THR A 512 -17.40 16.72 7.77
CA THR A 512 -17.72 17.94 7.01
C THR A 512 -16.45 18.70 6.66
N LEU A 513 -15.52 18.86 7.60
CA LEU A 513 -14.24 19.52 7.36
C LEU A 513 -13.41 18.80 6.27
N TYR A 514 -13.26 17.48 6.36
CA TYR A 514 -12.53 16.70 5.35
C TYR A 514 -13.15 16.85 3.96
N ARG A 515 -14.46 16.71 3.85
CA ARG A 515 -15.20 16.92 2.60
C ARG A 515 -14.98 18.32 2.02
N ASP A 516 -15.05 19.36 2.87
CA ASP A 516 -14.90 20.74 2.44
C ASP A 516 -13.46 21.06 2.02
N LEU A 517 -12.45 20.51 2.72
CA LEU A 517 -11.03 20.61 2.34
C LEU A 517 -10.75 19.90 0.99
N LEU A 518 -11.27 18.71 0.79
CA LEU A 518 -11.12 17.96 -0.46
C LEU A 518 -11.85 18.65 -1.62
N THR A 519 -13.02 19.24 -1.36
CA THR A 519 -13.76 20.04 -2.31
C THR A 519 -12.99 21.31 -2.68
N LEU A 520 -12.43 22.00 -1.69
CA LEU A 520 -11.60 23.19 -1.89
C LEU A 520 -10.37 22.85 -2.74
N ARG A 521 -9.64 21.78 -2.38
CA ARG A 521 -8.48 21.30 -3.15
C ARG A 521 -8.84 21.04 -4.62
N ARG A 522 -9.93 20.33 -4.88
CA ARG A 522 -10.37 19.96 -6.23
C ARG A 522 -10.77 21.17 -7.08
N ASN A 523 -11.47 22.14 -6.46
CA ASN A 523 -12.09 23.24 -7.18
C ASN A 523 -11.18 24.47 -7.33
N THR A 524 -10.10 24.56 -6.55
CA THR A 524 -9.15 25.70 -6.59
C THR A 524 -7.93 25.31 -7.44
N PRO A 525 -7.73 25.94 -8.61
CA PRO A 525 -6.66 25.55 -9.55
C PRO A 525 -5.26 25.54 -8.91
N ALA A 526 -4.95 26.52 -8.04
CA ALA A 526 -3.67 26.60 -7.34
C ALA A 526 -3.47 25.42 -6.36
N LEU A 527 -4.54 24.96 -5.70
CA LEU A 527 -4.49 23.81 -4.78
C LEU A 527 -4.54 22.47 -5.51
N ARG A 528 -5.09 22.41 -6.70
CA ARG A 528 -5.06 21.22 -7.56
C ARG A 528 -3.70 21.01 -8.22
N SER A 529 -2.94 22.09 -8.45
CA SER A 529 -1.60 22.02 -9.05
C SER A 529 -0.62 21.35 -8.09
N LEU A 530 0.12 20.36 -8.57
CA LEU A 530 1.18 19.65 -7.82
C LEU A 530 2.59 20.11 -8.23
N ASP A 531 2.70 21.26 -8.89
CA ASP A 531 3.98 21.86 -9.29
C ASP A 531 4.69 22.49 -8.08
N LEU A 532 5.72 21.81 -7.57
CA LEU A 532 6.50 22.25 -6.40
C LEU A 532 7.30 23.53 -6.66
N SER A 533 7.59 23.87 -7.93
CA SER A 533 8.26 25.13 -8.27
C SER A 533 7.41 26.38 -7.95
N ARG A 534 6.11 26.20 -7.78
CA ARG A 534 5.13 27.25 -7.43
C ARG A 534 4.81 27.31 -5.93
N VAL A 535 5.54 26.56 -5.11
CA VAL A 535 5.37 26.50 -3.66
C VAL A 535 6.40 27.41 -2.98
N GLU A 536 5.93 28.43 -2.30
CA GLU A 536 6.74 29.30 -1.46
C GLU A 536 6.38 29.06 0.00
N THR A 537 7.39 28.96 0.88
CA THR A 537 7.17 28.73 2.31
C THR A 537 7.88 29.77 3.14
N HIS A 538 7.23 30.20 4.22
CA HIS A 538 7.84 30.98 5.28
C HIS A 538 7.56 30.29 6.61
N ALA A 539 8.60 29.88 7.31
CA ALA A 539 8.54 29.14 8.56
C ALA A 539 9.16 29.96 9.68
N ASP A 540 8.44 30.12 10.78
CA ASP A 540 8.92 30.71 12.01
C ASP A 540 8.89 29.65 13.12
N ASP A 541 10.04 29.07 13.42
CA ASP A 541 10.19 27.99 14.40
C ASP A 541 9.93 28.47 15.84
N GLU A 542 10.22 29.75 16.17
CA GLU A 542 9.98 30.32 17.50
C GLU A 542 8.49 30.51 17.75
N GLN A 543 7.75 31.03 16.78
CA GLN A 543 6.31 31.21 16.86
C GLN A 543 5.54 29.93 16.50
N ARG A 544 6.20 28.92 15.93
CA ARG A 544 5.61 27.68 15.39
C ARG A 544 4.53 27.95 14.33
N VAL A 545 4.80 28.91 13.45
CA VAL A 545 3.88 29.30 12.36
C VAL A 545 4.49 28.94 11.02
N LEU A 546 3.68 28.35 10.16
CA LEU A 546 4.01 28.06 8.77
C LEU A 546 3.06 28.78 7.83
N LEU A 547 3.61 29.58 6.92
CA LEU A 547 2.91 30.18 5.81
C LEU A 547 3.34 29.49 4.52
N VAL A 548 2.37 29.08 3.69
CA VAL A 548 2.61 28.43 2.41
C VAL A 548 1.84 29.15 1.32
N ARG A 549 2.53 29.66 0.32
CA ARG A 549 1.91 30.21 -0.89
C ARG A 549 1.96 29.20 -2.02
N ARG A 550 0.80 28.92 -2.60
CA ARG A 550 0.63 28.06 -3.77
C ARG A 550 -0.04 28.88 -4.89
N GLY A 551 0.76 29.47 -5.76
CA GLY A 551 0.25 30.40 -6.77
C GLY A 551 -0.43 31.62 -6.14
N ASP A 552 -1.75 31.76 -6.32
CA ASP A 552 -2.59 32.84 -5.77
C ASP A 552 -3.27 32.45 -4.45
N VAL A 553 -2.97 31.29 -3.87
CA VAL A 553 -3.53 30.83 -2.60
C VAL A 553 -2.48 30.92 -1.49
N LEU A 554 -2.88 31.46 -0.34
CA LEU A 554 -2.13 31.48 0.92
C LEU A 554 -2.76 30.52 1.91
N LEU A 555 -1.94 29.64 2.47
CA LEU A 555 -2.25 28.76 3.59
C LEU A 555 -1.43 29.23 4.80
N ALA A 556 -2.06 29.35 5.96
CA ALA A 556 -1.36 29.69 7.20
C ALA A 556 -1.73 28.68 8.28
N PHE A 557 -0.73 28.20 9.01
CA PHE A 557 -0.85 27.17 10.04
C PHE A 557 -0.18 27.63 11.33
N ASN A 558 -0.88 27.56 12.46
CA ASN A 558 -0.35 27.79 13.78
C ASN A 558 -0.26 26.47 14.56
N PHE A 559 0.94 25.96 14.72
CA PHE A 559 1.22 24.72 15.48
C PHE A 559 1.47 24.96 16.97
N SER A 560 1.26 26.19 17.46
CA SER A 560 1.39 26.53 18.89
C SER A 560 0.04 26.48 19.61
N ASP A 561 0.10 26.39 20.93
CA ASP A 561 -1.08 26.44 21.80
C ASP A 561 -1.44 27.88 22.23
N GLU A 562 -0.89 28.88 21.54
CA GLU A 562 -1.13 30.31 21.75
C GLU A 562 -1.57 31.00 20.44
N GLN A 563 -2.31 32.11 20.58
CA GLN A 563 -2.59 32.96 19.42
C GLN A 563 -1.30 33.57 18.87
N ARG A 564 -1.16 33.60 17.56
CA ARG A 564 -0.02 34.22 16.86
C ARG A 564 -0.49 35.30 15.91
N VAL A 565 0.31 36.38 15.84
CA VAL A 565 0.17 37.45 14.85
C VAL A 565 1.47 37.55 14.08
N VAL A 566 1.42 37.34 12.78
CA VAL A 566 2.60 37.28 11.92
C VAL A 566 2.43 38.19 10.72
N THR A 567 3.44 39.02 10.45
CA THR A 567 3.46 39.84 9.26
C THR A 567 3.56 38.96 8.01
N LEU A 568 2.69 39.19 7.01
CA LEU A 568 2.69 38.43 5.78
C LEU A 568 3.89 38.83 4.91
N PRO A 569 4.73 37.87 4.51
CA PRO A 569 5.79 38.11 3.55
C PRO A 569 5.30 38.17 2.09
N PHE A 570 3.99 38.04 1.89
CA PHE A 570 3.34 37.98 0.58
C PHE A 570 2.36 39.13 0.42
N GLU A 571 2.49 39.84 -0.70
CA GLU A 571 1.54 40.90 -1.07
C GLU A 571 0.27 40.29 -1.69
N GLY A 572 -0.89 40.91 -1.43
CA GLY A 572 -2.19 40.49 -2.02
C GLY A 572 -3.40 41.11 -1.31
N ALA A 573 -4.53 41.15 -1.99
CA ALA A 573 -5.82 41.46 -1.40
C ALA A 573 -6.54 40.13 -1.07
N TRP A 574 -6.26 39.59 0.10
CA TRP A 574 -6.63 38.24 0.50
C TRP A 574 -8.10 38.08 0.88
N HIS A 575 -8.79 37.14 0.24
CA HIS A 575 -10.18 36.77 0.51
C HIS A 575 -10.23 35.35 1.08
N SER A 576 -10.91 35.15 2.21
CA SER A 576 -11.02 33.84 2.83
C SER A 576 -11.76 32.84 1.94
N LEU A 577 -11.18 31.62 1.80
CA LEU A 577 -11.77 30.52 1.04
C LEU A 577 -12.47 29.48 1.93
N ILE A 578 -12.23 29.52 3.24
CA ILE A 578 -12.84 28.61 4.21
C ILE A 578 -13.23 29.41 5.46
N GLU A 579 -14.36 29.07 6.05
CA GLU A 579 -14.75 29.65 7.32
C GLU A 579 -13.76 29.21 8.41
N SER A 580 -13.01 30.16 8.97
CA SER A 580 -12.04 29.93 10.03
C SER A 580 -12.01 31.14 10.96
N GLN A 581 -11.46 30.94 12.16
CA GLN A 581 -11.22 32.02 13.12
C GLN A 581 -9.96 32.83 12.81
N ALA A 582 -9.19 32.41 11.82
CA ALA A 582 -8.01 33.12 11.36
C ALA A 582 -8.40 34.32 10.47
N THR A 583 -7.74 35.47 10.65
CA THR A 583 -8.03 36.71 9.91
C THR A 583 -6.77 37.32 9.32
N ILE A 584 -6.93 38.07 8.23
CA ILE A 584 -5.87 38.92 7.68
C ILE A 584 -6.34 40.38 7.73
N GLU A 585 -5.57 41.21 8.42
CA GLU A 585 -5.81 42.65 8.52
C GLU A 585 -4.49 43.43 8.43
N ALA A 586 -4.46 44.51 7.67
CA ALA A 586 -3.30 45.42 7.56
C ALA A 586 -1.94 44.73 7.24
N GLY A 587 -1.96 43.62 6.49
CA GLY A 587 -0.75 42.87 6.13
C GLY A 587 -0.25 41.90 7.22
N GLU A 588 -1.05 41.68 8.24
CA GLU A 588 -0.78 40.69 9.30
C GLU A 588 -1.83 39.59 9.29
N VAL A 589 -1.44 38.36 9.57
CA VAL A 589 -2.32 37.23 9.82
C VAL A 589 -2.41 36.95 11.31
N THR A 590 -3.62 36.90 11.83
CA THR A 590 -3.92 36.47 13.20
C THR A 590 -4.43 35.04 13.16
N LEU A 591 -3.74 34.15 13.88
CA LEU A 591 -4.02 32.73 13.95
C LEU A 591 -4.31 32.32 15.40
N PRO A 592 -5.52 31.87 15.72
CA PRO A 592 -5.81 31.25 17.01
C PRO A 592 -4.90 30.02 17.30
N PRO A 593 -4.87 29.51 18.54
CA PRO A 593 -4.15 28.29 18.89
C PRO A 593 -4.57 27.11 18.01
N SER A 594 -3.61 26.33 17.53
CA SER A 594 -3.84 25.11 16.73
C SER A 594 -4.83 25.31 15.57
N ALA A 595 -4.75 26.47 14.90
CA ALA A 595 -5.66 26.87 13.84
C ALA A 595 -4.96 27.01 12.48
N PHE A 596 -5.77 26.98 11.43
CA PHE A 596 -5.33 27.29 10.07
C PHE A 596 -6.29 28.26 9.38
N GLY A 597 -5.80 28.85 8.29
CA GLY A 597 -6.62 29.67 7.43
C GLY A 597 -6.20 29.53 5.98
N VAL A 598 -7.13 29.79 5.05
CA VAL A 598 -6.92 29.66 3.60
C VAL A 598 -7.52 30.89 2.92
N TRP A 599 -6.71 31.56 2.12
CA TRP A 599 -7.12 32.76 1.38
C TRP A 599 -6.66 32.71 -0.06
N GLN A 600 -7.36 33.45 -0.91
CA GLN A 600 -6.97 33.69 -2.31
C GLN A 600 -6.78 35.20 -2.56
N ALA A 601 -5.76 35.55 -3.35
CA ALA A 601 -5.42 36.94 -3.72
C ALA A 601 -6.31 37.47 -4.83
#